data_70f3a20dc680ee494f071a1f8cde5440
#
_entry.id   70f3a20dc680ee494f071a1f8cde5440
#
_cell.length_a   1.000
_cell.length_b   1.000
_cell.length_c   1.000
_cell.angle_alpha   90.00
_cell.angle_beta   90.00
_cell.angle_gamma   90.00
#
_symmetry.space_group_name_H-M   'P 1'
#
loop_
_entity.id
_entity.type
_entity.pdbx_description
1 polymer ?
#
loop_
_entity_poly.entity_id
_entity_poly.type
_entity_poly.pdbx_seq_one_letter_code
_entity_poly.pdbx_strand_id
1 'polypeptide(L)'
;MIDRMSRQIFTLLGAILAFSPLAAQEQPEWQSQYAIGLNKLQPHTYVWPYATVTDVEQGDYEQSPYYLSLNGKWKFHWVKNPDKRPKEFYKPSFYTGGWADILVPGNWERQGYGTAIYVNESYEFDDKMFKFKKTPPLVPYEDNEVGSYRRTFKVPASWKDRRVVLCCEGVISFYYVWVNGKFIGYNQGSKTPAEWDITDKLEDGENMIALEVYRWSAGSYLECQDMWRLSGIERDVYLYSTPHRYIADYKVTSSLEKTNYKDGLFGLDVTIEGASQNASSIAYTLKDAEGRTVSAEEIPVKSRGLSNFISFPGKRLPAVQAWSAEHPNLYTLFLELKDATGKVTEVTGCRVGFRTSEIKDGRFCINGVPILV
;
A
#
# COMPACT_ATOMS: atom_id res chain seq x y z
N MET A 1 -7.96 -43.75 83.40
CA MET A 1 -9.04 -43.62 82.50
C MET A 1 -8.86 -42.31 81.74
N ILE A 2 -8.24 -42.29 80.64
CA ILE A 2 -8.25 -41.35 79.49
C ILE A 2 -7.10 -41.73 78.58
N ASP A 3 -7.48 -42.11 77.50
CA ASP A 3 -6.70 -42.75 76.43
C ASP A 3 -5.82 -41.75 75.68
N ARG A 4 -4.56 -42.13 75.42
CA ARG A 4 -3.61 -41.36 74.58
C ARG A 4 -3.71 -41.84 73.16
N MET A 5 -4.40 -41.06 72.33
CA MET A 5 -4.33 -41.22 70.87
C MET A 5 -3.10 -40.49 70.27
N SER A 6 -2.18 -41.30 69.79
CA SER A 6 -0.99 -40.90 69.04
C SER A 6 -1.36 -40.33 67.69
N ARG A 7 -0.96 -39.07 67.45
CA ARG A 7 -1.04 -38.42 66.09
C ARG A 7 0.18 -38.84 65.29
N GLN A 8 -0.04 -39.67 64.28
CA GLN A 8 0.93 -39.87 63.22
C GLN A 8 0.80 -38.71 62.23
N ILE A 9 1.84 -37.90 62.06
CA ILE A 9 1.98 -36.88 61.09
C ILE A 9 2.52 -37.55 59.81
N PHE A 10 1.69 -37.71 58.78
CA PHE A 10 2.12 -38.04 57.43
C PHE A 10 2.68 -36.80 56.77
N THR A 11 4.01 -36.75 56.58
CA THR A 11 4.66 -35.73 55.77
C THR A 11 4.53 -36.11 54.29
N LEU A 12 3.61 -35.52 53.58
CA LEU A 12 3.50 -35.62 52.12
C LEU A 12 4.58 -34.70 51.52
N LEU A 13 5.67 -35.27 51.01
CA LEU A 13 6.59 -34.54 50.13
C LEU A 13 5.90 -34.37 48.77
N GLY A 14 5.31 -33.20 48.54
CA GLY A 14 4.82 -32.79 47.24
C GLY A 14 6.01 -32.38 46.35
N ALA A 15 6.38 -33.21 45.39
CA ALA A 15 7.29 -32.82 44.32
C ALA A 15 6.59 -31.77 43.47
N ILE A 16 6.92 -30.50 43.63
CA ILE A 16 6.54 -29.42 42.71
C ILE A 16 7.39 -29.62 41.48
N LEU A 17 6.82 -30.30 40.47
CA LEU A 17 7.31 -30.22 39.10
C LEU A 17 7.14 -28.79 38.62
N ALA A 18 8.23 -28.02 38.66
CA ALA A 18 8.31 -26.73 37.99
C ALA A 18 8.19 -26.97 36.49
N PHE A 19 6.98 -26.89 35.96
CA PHE A 19 6.77 -26.68 34.55
C PHE A 19 7.32 -25.27 34.25
N SER A 20 8.58 -25.20 33.81
CA SER A 20 9.05 -24.03 33.08
C SER A 20 8.14 -23.98 31.82
N PRO A 21 7.40 -22.90 31.61
CA PRO A 21 6.76 -22.76 30.32
C PRO A 21 7.91 -22.73 29.30
N LEU A 22 7.98 -23.74 28.42
CA LEU A 22 8.70 -23.57 27.17
C LEU A 22 8.10 -22.30 26.58
N ALA A 23 8.86 -21.20 26.59
CA ALA A 23 8.50 -20.03 25.81
C ALA A 23 8.34 -20.55 24.39
N ALA A 24 7.10 -20.65 23.93
CA ALA A 24 6.82 -20.92 22.54
C ALA A 24 7.59 -19.85 21.78
N GLN A 25 8.58 -20.24 21.00
CA GLN A 25 9.35 -19.31 20.20
C GLN A 25 8.33 -18.61 19.32
N GLU A 26 8.08 -17.33 19.55
CA GLU A 26 7.12 -16.56 18.76
C GLU A 26 7.52 -16.72 17.30
N GLN A 27 6.60 -17.23 16.50
CA GLN A 27 6.85 -17.38 15.08
C GLN A 27 7.03 -15.98 14.48
N PRO A 28 8.02 -15.77 13.61
CA PRO A 28 8.20 -14.49 12.96
C PRO A 28 6.97 -14.17 12.10
N GLU A 29 6.70 -12.89 11.92
CA GLU A 29 5.50 -12.38 11.24
C GLU A 29 5.34 -12.95 9.83
N TRP A 30 6.43 -13.17 9.10
CA TRP A 30 6.39 -13.76 7.76
C TRP A 30 5.93 -15.24 7.73
N GLN A 31 5.88 -15.92 8.88
CA GLN A 31 5.30 -17.26 9.05
C GLN A 31 3.83 -17.22 9.51
N SER A 32 3.23 -16.04 9.62
CA SER A 32 1.89 -15.86 10.15
C SER A 32 0.92 -15.36 9.09
N GLN A 33 -0.19 -16.06 8.92
CA GLN A 33 -1.31 -15.64 8.07
C GLN A 33 -2.06 -14.41 8.59
N TYR A 34 -1.85 -14.04 9.85
CA TYR A 34 -2.49 -12.88 10.49
C TYR A 34 -1.65 -11.62 10.39
N ALA A 35 -0.37 -11.74 10.07
CA ALA A 35 0.56 -10.62 9.94
C ALA A 35 0.49 -9.99 8.56
N ILE A 36 -0.68 -9.48 8.16
CA ILE A 36 -0.92 -8.89 6.83
C ILE A 36 -0.18 -7.56 6.67
N GLY A 37 -0.10 -6.77 7.74
CA GLY A 37 0.58 -5.48 7.74
C GLY A 37 0.49 -4.79 9.09
N LEU A 38 1.45 -3.91 9.36
CA LEU A 38 1.52 -3.11 10.58
C LEU A 38 1.73 -1.64 10.23
N ASN A 39 0.96 -0.76 10.90
CA ASN A 39 1.03 0.69 10.75
C ASN A 39 0.81 1.23 9.32
N LYS A 40 0.32 0.41 8.40
CA LYS A 40 -0.04 0.84 7.05
C LYS A 40 -1.24 1.77 7.05
N LEU A 41 -1.26 2.67 6.10
CA LEU A 41 -2.49 3.40 5.75
C LEU A 41 -3.55 2.41 5.25
N GLN A 42 -4.82 2.78 5.39
CA GLN A 42 -5.91 2.01 4.81
C GLN A 42 -5.81 2.06 3.28
N PRO A 43 -6.17 0.97 2.57
CA PRO A 43 -6.23 1.00 1.11
C PRO A 43 -7.19 2.09 0.62
N HIS A 44 -6.75 2.85 -0.37
CA HIS A 44 -7.51 3.94 -1.00
C HIS A 44 -7.22 4.01 -2.49
N THR A 45 -7.98 4.81 -3.23
CA THR A 45 -7.66 5.10 -4.63
C THR A 45 -6.37 5.92 -4.75
N TYR A 46 -5.76 5.93 -5.93
CA TYR A 46 -4.61 6.82 -6.16
C TYR A 46 -5.06 8.28 -6.05
N VAL A 47 -4.55 8.97 -5.03
CA VAL A 47 -4.76 10.40 -4.81
C VAL A 47 -3.42 11.10 -5.02
N TRP A 48 -3.10 11.41 -6.29
CA TRP A 48 -1.86 12.10 -6.63
C TRP A 48 -1.97 13.58 -6.27
N PRO A 49 -1.09 14.11 -5.42
CA PRO A 49 -1.09 15.52 -5.12
C PRO A 49 -0.42 16.32 -6.24
N TYR A 50 -1.17 17.22 -6.85
CA TYR A 50 -0.68 18.14 -7.87
C TYR A 50 -0.60 19.57 -7.33
N ALA A 51 0.20 20.42 -7.98
CA ALA A 51 0.27 21.84 -7.62
C ALA A 51 -0.92 22.62 -8.19
N THR A 52 -1.34 22.28 -9.39
CA THR A 52 -2.40 23.00 -10.11
C THR A 52 -3.33 22.05 -10.85
N VAL A 53 -4.50 22.55 -11.25
CA VAL A 53 -5.44 21.81 -12.13
C VAL A 53 -4.82 21.48 -13.50
N THR A 54 -3.93 22.35 -14.01
CA THR A 54 -3.22 22.10 -15.28
C THR A 54 -2.33 20.85 -15.19
N ASP A 55 -1.69 20.62 -14.05
CA ASP A 55 -0.84 19.44 -13.85
C ASP A 55 -1.70 18.15 -13.85
N VAL A 56 -2.93 18.21 -13.33
CA VAL A 56 -3.89 17.10 -13.41
C VAL A 56 -4.29 16.84 -14.87
N GLU A 57 -4.48 17.87 -15.68
CA GLU A 57 -4.81 17.73 -17.11
C GLU A 57 -3.69 17.02 -17.88
N GLN A 58 -2.44 17.30 -17.54
CA GLN A 58 -1.26 16.64 -18.12
C GLN A 58 -1.17 15.17 -17.69
N GLY A 59 -1.61 14.86 -16.46
CA GLY A 59 -1.71 13.50 -15.95
C GLY A 59 -0.37 12.85 -15.61
N ASP A 60 0.71 13.61 -15.57
CA ASP A 60 2.05 13.15 -15.21
C ASP A 60 2.33 13.46 -13.74
N TYR A 61 2.01 12.50 -12.87
CA TYR A 61 2.19 12.65 -11.43
C TYR A 61 3.67 12.66 -11.01
N GLU A 62 4.57 12.08 -11.81
CA GLU A 62 6.00 12.06 -11.52
C GLU A 62 6.64 13.45 -11.63
N GLN A 63 6.01 14.36 -12.39
CA GLN A 63 6.43 15.75 -12.47
C GLN A 63 5.85 16.63 -11.34
N SER A 64 4.97 16.07 -10.51
CA SER A 64 4.44 16.81 -9.38
C SER A 64 5.55 17.23 -8.42
N PRO A 65 5.58 18.50 -7.94
CA PRO A 65 6.52 18.93 -6.91
C PRO A 65 6.31 18.22 -5.57
N TYR A 66 5.26 17.41 -5.45
CA TYR A 66 4.92 16.61 -4.26
C TYR A 66 5.21 15.13 -4.43
N TYR A 67 5.95 14.73 -5.47
CA TYR A 67 6.41 13.37 -5.72
C TYR A 67 7.95 13.31 -5.66
N LEU A 68 8.50 12.26 -5.06
CA LEU A 68 9.93 12.00 -5.02
C LEU A 68 10.20 10.50 -5.21
N SER A 69 10.72 10.14 -6.37
CA SER A 69 11.12 8.77 -6.66
C SER A 69 12.31 8.32 -5.79
N LEU A 70 12.18 7.13 -5.22
CA LEU A 70 13.27 6.41 -4.57
C LEU A 70 13.80 5.26 -5.44
N ASN A 71 13.45 5.21 -6.71
CA ASN A 71 13.97 4.26 -7.67
C ASN A 71 15.45 4.49 -7.98
N GLY A 72 16.11 3.47 -8.51
CA GLY A 72 17.51 3.53 -8.90
C GLY A 72 18.40 2.62 -8.06
N LYS A 73 19.62 3.02 -7.77
CA LYS A 73 20.58 2.18 -7.04
C LYS A 73 20.34 2.21 -5.54
N TRP A 74 20.28 1.03 -4.93
CA TRP A 74 20.22 0.81 -3.48
C TRP A 74 21.40 -0.03 -3.03
N LYS A 75 21.93 0.16 -1.85
CA LYS A 75 22.85 -0.78 -1.20
C LYS A 75 22.09 -2.05 -0.85
N PHE A 76 22.71 -3.20 -1.17
CA PHE A 76 22.07 -4.50 -1.10
C PHE A 76 22.97 -5.57 -0.51
N HIS A 77 22.41 -6.37 0.38
CA HIS A 77 23.04 -7.56 0.93
C HIS A 77 22.07 -8.72 0.92
N TRP A 78 22.44 -9.78 0.20
CA TRP A 78 21.61 -10.98 0.07
C TRP A 78 22.19 -12.13 0.87
N VAL A 79 21.32 -12.92 1.50
CA VAL A 79 21.66 -14.17 2.19
C VAL A 79 20.62 -15.25 1.87
N LYS A 80 21.08 -16.50 1.84
CA LYS A 80 20.22 -17.65 1.58
C LYS A 80 19.34 -18.03 2.77
N ASN A 81 19.77 -17.70 3.98
CA ASN A 81 19.12 -18.10 5.23
C ASN A 81 18.86 -16.90 6.14
N PRO A 82 17.65 -16.75 6.71
CA PRO A 82 17.31 -15.62 7.58
C PRO A 82 18.27 -15.38 8.75
N ASP A 83 18.86 -16.43 9.34
CA ASP A 83 19.77 -16.28 10.48
C ASP A 83 21.09 -15.61 10.12
N LYS A 84 21.44 -15.61 8.82
CA LYS A 84 22.67 -14.99 8.28
C LYS A 84 22.51 -13.53 7.92
N ARG A 85 21.30 -12.99 8.00
CA ARG A 85 21.04 -11.59 7.66
C ARG A 85 21.73 -10.64 8.66
N PRO A 86 22.15 -9.45 8.24
CA PRO A 86 22.72 -8.45 9.14
C PRO A 86 21.62 -7.85 10.02
N LYS A 87 21.58 -8.23 11.30
CA LYS A 87 20.47 -7.92 12.22
C LYS A 87 20.24 -6.43 12.53
N GLU A 88 21.25 -5.59 12.40
CA GLU A 88 21.20 -4.17 12.78
C GLU A 88 21.43 -3.23 11.58
N PHE A 89 21.31 -3.73 10.39
CA PHE A 89 21.61 -2.99 9.17
C PHE A 89 20.75 -1.73 8.98
N TYR A 90 19.60 -1.68 9.60
CA TYR A 90 18.69 -0.52 9.58
C TYR A 90 19.18 0.66 10.42
N LYS A 91 20.21 0.49 11.25
CA LYS A 91 20.80 1.58 12.03
C LYS A 91 21.64 2.49 11.14
N PRO A 92 21.53 3.83 11.24
CA PRO A 92 22.34 4.75 10.45
C PRO A 92 23.86 4.51 10.57
N SER A 93 24.31 4.12 11.77
CA SER A 93 25.75 3.85 12.05
C SER A 93 26.26 2.54 11.46
N PHE A 94 25.41 1.66 10.94
CA PHE A 94 25.84 0.40 10.35
C PHE A 94 26.62 0.60 9.05
N TYR A 95 27.83 0.03 8.95
CA TYR A 95 28.69 0.17 7.80
C TYR A 95 28.26 -0.73 6.62
N THR A 96 27.98 -0.14 5.48
CA THR A 96 27.55 -0.83 4.25
C THR A 96 28.56 -0.75 3.11
N GLY A 97 29.81 -0.35 3.39
CA GLY A 97 30.83 -0.13 2.35
C GLY A 97 31.21 -1.39 1.55
N GLY A 98 30.97 -2.58 2.09
CA GLY A 98 31.17 -3.85 1.38
C GLY A 98 29.90 -4.40 0.68
N TRP A 99 28.79 -3.68 0.69
CA TRP A 99 27.55 -4.11 0.07
C TRP A 99 27.54 -3.82 -1.43
N ALA A 100 26.91 -4.70 -2.20
CA ALA A 100 26.67 -4.46 -3.62
C ALA A 100 25.64 -3.35 -3.84
N ASP A 101 25.55 -2.88 -5.08
CA ASP A 101 24.43 -2.06 -5.54
C ASP A 101 23.42 -2.95 -6.28
N ILE A 102 22.14 -2.71 -6.06
CA ILE A 102 21.05 -3.33 -6.80
C ILE A 102 20.12 -2.25 -7.38
N LEU A 103 19.53 -2.52 -8.53
CA LEU A 103 18.53 -1.61 -9.12
C LEU A 103 17.13 -1.88 -8.54
N VAL A 104 16.45 -0.81 -8.19
CA VAL A 104 15.05 -0.79 -7.77
C VAL A 104 14.30 0.14 -8.73
N PRO A 105 13.15 -0.28 -9.28
CA PRO A 105 12.56 -1.62 -9.17
C PRO A 105 13.39 -2.70 -9.89
N GLY A 106 13.30 -3.93 -9.39
CA GLY A 106 13.93 -5.07 -10.00
C GLY A 106 13.96 -6.30 -9.10
N ASN A 107 13.79 -7.46 -9.71
CA ASN A 107 13.92 -8.72 -9.00
C ASN A 107 15.40 -9.04 -8.80
N TRP A 108 15.75 -9.57 -7.64
CA TRP A 108 17.16 -9.86 -7.34
C TRP A 108 17.72 -11.05 -8.14
N GLU A 109 16.87 -12.03 -8.54
CA GLU A 109 17.26 -13.16 -9.37
C GLU A 109 17.76 -12.70 -10.77
N ARG A 110 17.17 -11.63 -11.31
CA ARG A 110 17.61 -11.04 -12.57
C ARG A 110 18.89 -10.22 -12.45
N GLN A 111 19.35 -9.99 -11.22
CA GLN A 111 20.55 -9.22 -10.92
C GLN A 111 21.67 -10.08 -10.31
N GLY A 112 21.52 -11.43 -10.41
CA GLY A 112 22.57 -12.39 -10.06
C GLY A 112 22.50 -12.96 -8.65
N TYR A 113 21.36 -12.81 -7.96
CA TYR A 113 21.15 -13.32 -6.60
C TYR A 113 20.04 -14.37 -6.58
N GLY A 114 20.25 -15.46 -5.83
CA GLY A 114 19.27 -16.53 -5.73
C GLY A 114 19.03 -17.28 -7.04
N THR A 115 17.89 -17.93 -7.14
CA THR A 115 17.53 -18.74 -8.33
C THR A 115 16.09 -18.42 -8.73
N ALA A 116 15.89 -18.06 -9.99
CA ALA A 116 14.56 -17.92 -10.57
C ALA A 116 13.90 -19.30 -10.68
N ILE A 117 12.70 -19.44 -10.15
CA ILE A 117 11.93 -20.69 -10.16
C ILE A 117 10.66 -20.46 -10.98
N TYR A 118 10.36 -21.40 -11.87
CA TYR A 118 9.08 -21.45 -12.55
C TYR A 118 8.28 -22.66 -12.06
N VAL A 119 7.05 -22.43 -11.66
CA VAL A 119 6.07 -23.48 -11.36
C VAL A 119 4.70 -23.06 -11.86
N ASN A 120 4.02 -23.97 -12.53
CA ASN A 120 2.64 -23.80 -12.98
C ASN A 120 1.64 -24.46 -12.03
N GLU A 121 2.07 -25.50 -11.32
CA GLU A 121 1.28 -26.21 -10.33
C GLU A 121 2.02 -26.27 -9.00
N SER A 122 1.27 -26.36 -7.89
CA SER A 122 1.84 -26.42 -6.55
C SER A 122 2.64 -25.17 -6.16
N TYR A 123 3.52 -25.29 -5.18
CA TYR A 123 4.30 -24.20 -4.62
C TYR A 123 5.77 -24.36 -4.98
N GLU A 124 6.47 -23.26 -5.14
CA GLU A 124 7.90 -23.24 -5.46
C GLU A 124 8.79 -23.88 -4.39
N PHE A 125 8.29 -23.97 -3.16
CA PHE A 125 8.96 -24.59 -2.01
C PHE A 125 8.41 -25.97 -1.66
N ASP A 126 7.97 -26.74 -2.65
CA ASP A 126 7.49 -28.10 -2.37
C ASP A 126 8.65 -29.05 -1.95
N ASP A 127 8.27 -30.23 -1.43
CA ASP A 127 9.19 -31.19 -0.83
C ASP A 127 10.24 -31.76 -1.80
N LYS A 128 10.02 -31.70 -3.10
CA LYS A 128 10.98 -32.20 -4.11
C LYS A 128 12.22 -31.35 -4.21
N MET A 129 12.07 -30.02 -4.11
CA MET A 129 13.18 -29.07 -4.27
C MET A 129 13.82 -28.70 -2.93
N PHE A 130 12.99 -28.45 -1.91
CA PHE A 130 13.45 -27.89 -0.63
C PHE A 130 13.30 -28.84 0.56
N LYS A 131 12.85 -30.09 0.34
CA LYS A 131 12.61 -31.08 1.41
C LYS A 131 11.68 -30.57 2.50
N PHE A 132 10.76 -29.67 2.15
CA PHE A 132 9.85 -29.02 3.05
C PHE A 132 8.46 -29.65 2.94
N LYS A 133 7.96 -30.21 4.04
CA LYS A 133 6.58 -30.68 4.11
C LYS A 133 5.63 -29.49 4.23
N LYS A 134 4.81 -29.24 3.22
CA LYS A 134 3.82 -28.16 3.20
C LYS A 134 2.90 -28.22 4.43
N THR A 135 2.95 -27.18 5.23
CA THR A 135 2.15 -27.03 6.45
C THR A 135 1.72 -25.56 6.57
N PRO A 136 0.74 -25.11 5.77
CA PRO A 136 0.30 -23.71 5.85
C PRO A 136 -0.04 -23.31 7.29
N PRO A 137 0.35 -22.10 7.72
CA PRO A 137 0.93 -20.99 6.96
C PRO A 137 2.47 -21.01 6.85
N LEU A 138 3.13 -22.07 7.34
CA LEU A 138 4.59 -22.15 7.43
C LEU A 138 5.22 -22.29 6.04
N VAL A 139 6.30 -21.55 5.81
CA VAL A 139 7.18 -21.67 4.64
C VAL A 139 8.57 -22.14 5.07
N PRO A 140 9.45 -22.63 4.14
CA PRO A 140 10.79 -23.04 4.50
C PRO A 140 11.53 -21.94 5.28
N TYR A 141 12.18 -22.28 6.37
CA TYR A 141 12.96 -21.32 7.15
C TYR A 141 14.39 -21.21 6.64
N GLU A 142 15.12 -22.34 6.58
CA GLU A 142 16.55 -22.33 6.29
C GLU A 142 16.90 -21.87 4.86
N ASP A 143 16.03 -22.10 3.91
CA ASP A 143 16.20 -21.72 2.50
C ASP A 143 15.41 -20.45 2.11
N ASN A 144 14.82 -19.74 3.08
CA ASN A 144 14.11 -18.51 2.82
C ASN A 144 15.08 -17.34 2.62
N GLU A 145 15.36 -17.03 1.40
CA GLU A 145 16.30 -15.98 1.02
C GLU A 145 15.86 -14.62 1.56
N VAL A 146 16.83 -13.80 2.01
CA VAL A 146 16.58 -12.46 2.54
C VAL A 146 17.46 -11.44 1.83
N GLY A 147 16.82 -10.38 1.34
CA GLY A 147 17.45 -9.19 0.80
C GLY A 147 17.37 -8.02 1.79
N SER A 148 18.52 -7.50 2.22
CA SER A 148 18.60 -6.29 3.02
C SER A 148 18.96 -5.11 2.11
N TYR A 149 18.09 -4.11 2.06
CA TYR A 149 18.19 -2.94 1.19
C TYR A 149 18.39 -1.66 2.01
N ARG A 150 19.24 -0.75 1.53
CA ARG A 150 19.40 0.60 2.11
C ARG A 150 19.55 1.65 1.03
N ARG A 151 18.93 2.82 1.28
CA ARG A 151 19.08 4.01 0.46
C ARG A 151 19.04 5.27 1.30
N THR A 152 19.85 6.27 0.96
CA THR A 152 19.72 7.62 1.49
C THR A 152 18.92 8.49 0.52
N PHE A 153 18.21 9.47 1.07
CA PHE A 153 17.39 10.42 0.32
C PHE A 153 17.30 11.77 1.06
N LYS A 154 16.93 12.81 0.33
CA LYS A 154 16.63 14.13 0.90
C LYS A 154 15.23 14.52 0.52
N VAL A 155 14.45 14.92 1.50
CA VAL A 155 13.11 15.47 1.28
C VAL A 155 13.24 16.90 0.77
N PRO A 156 12.49 17.33 -0.26
CA PRO A 156 12.49 18.71 -0.73
C PRO A 156 12.17 19.69 0.37
N ALA A 157 12.88 20.81 0.43
CA ALA A 157 12.63 21.85 1.44
C ALA A 157 11.21 22.43 1.38
N SER A 158 10.58 22.39 0.21
CA SER A 158 9.17 22.78 0.00
C SER A 158 8.16 21.88 0.71
N TRP A 159 8.58 20.71 1.22
CA TRP A 159 7.73 19.79 1.98
C TRP A 159 7.77 20.05 3.50
N LYS A 160 8.49 21.07 3.92
CA LYS A 160 8.47 21.51 5.31
C LYS A 160 7.03 21.77 5.75
N ASP A 161 6.68 21.34 6.95
CA ASP A 161 5.33 21.46 7.51
C ASP A 161 4.23 20.77 6.67
N ARG A 162 4.59 19.70 5.95
CA ARG A 162 3.67 18.84 5.20
C ARG A 162 3.76 17.41 5.70
N ARG A 163 2.73 16.65 5.44
CA ARG A 163 2.71 15.21 5.64
C ARG A 163 3.54 14.54 4.53
N VAL A 164 4.31 13.51 4.89
CA VAL A 164 5.11 12.73 3.95
C VAL A 164 4.79 11.25 4.08
N VAL A 165 4.42 10.64 2.99
CA VAL A 165 4.06 9.22 2.91
C VAL A 165 5.07 8.47 2.06
N LEU A 166 5.53 7.32 2.58
CA LEU A 166 6.30 6.33 1.84
C LEU A 166 5.33 5.34 1.18
N CYS A 167 5.48 5.11 -0.11
CA CYS A 167 4.79 4.08 -0.85
C CYS A 167 5.77 3.04 -1.40
N CYS A 168 5.46 1.75 -1.21
CA CYS A 168 6.08 0.62 -1.90
C CYS A 168 4.98 -0.07 -2.72
N GLU A 169 5.01 0.05 -4.04
CA GLU A 169 3.92 -0.43 -4.90
C GLU A 169 3.89 -1.95 -5.07
N GLY A 170 5.04 -2.62 -4.93
CA GLY A 170 5.09 -4.07 -5.01
C GLY A 170 6.43 -4.61 -4.54
N VAL A 171 6.38 -5.44 -3.49
CA VAL A 171 7.55 -6.11 -2.91
C VAL A 171 7.19 -7.55 -2.58
N ILE A 172 7.91 -8.50 -3.12
CA ILE A 172 7.67 -9.94 -2.97
C ILE A 172 8.62 -10.51 -1.91
N SER A 173 8.11 -11.18 -0.87
CA SER A 173 6.70 -11.47 -0.51
C SER A 173 6.30 -10.80 0.81
N PHE A 174 7.22 -10.69 1.74
CA PHE A 174 7.08 -10.04 3.05
C PHE A 174 8.27 -9.11 3.27
N TYR A 175 8.04 -7.96 3.90
CA TYR A 175 9.15 -7.05 4.22
C TYR A 175 8.88 -6.18 5.44
N TYR A 176 9.96 -5.89 6.16
CA TYR A 176 10.01 -4.88 7.21
C TYR A 176 10.56 -3.56 6.67
N VAL A 177 10.14 -2.45 7.27
CA VAL A 177 10.52 -1.09 6.87
C VAL A 177 11.03 -0.30 8.06
N TRP A 178 12.15 0.41 7.86
CA TRP A 178 12.73 1.37 8.81
C TRP A 178 13.07 2.68 8.11
N VAL A 179 12.91 3.79 8.83
CA VAL A 179 13.39 5.12 8.42
C VAL A 179 14.24 5.69 9.56
N ASN A 180 15.47 6.12 9.24
CA ASN A 180 16.43 6.65 10.21
C ASN A 180 16.65 5.75 11.43
N GLY A 181 16.67 4.43 11.20
CA GLY A 181 16.82 3.43 12.27
C GLY A 181 15.57 3.14 13.08
N LYS A 182 14.49 3.88 12.88
CA LYS A 182 13.20 3.70 13.57
C LYS A 182 12.33 2.72 12.78
N PHE A 183 11.81 1.72 13.46
CA PHE A 183 10.88 0.76 12.84
C PHE A 183 9.57 1.46 12.43
N ILE A 184 9.16 1.25 11.20
CA ILE A 184 7.93 1.82 10.64
C ILE A 184 6.80 0.81 10.67
N GLY A 185 7.05 -0.40 10.14
CA GLY A 185 6.06 -1.44 10.02
C GLY A 185 6.52 -2.56 9.11
N TYR A 186 5.57 -3.39 8.71
CA TYR A 186 5.77 -4.47 7.74
C TYR A 186 4.54 -4.61 6.83
N ASN A 187 4.75 -5.29 5.71
CA ASN A 187 3.67 -5.69 4.81
C ASN A 187 3.86 -7.11 4.29
N GLN A 188 2.74 -7.82 4.15
CA GLN A 188 2.57 -9.07 3.43
C GLN A 188 1.50 -8.88 2.36
N GLY A 189 1.82 -9.17 1.11
CA GLY A 189 0.96 -8.90 -0.04
C GLY A 189 1.77 -8.24 -1.15
N SER A 190 2.18 -9.06 -2.13
CA SER A 190 3.26 -8.69 -3.06
C SER A 190 2.85 -7.70 -4.14
N LYS A 191 1.56 -7.67 -4.52
CA LYS A 191 1.10 -7.03 -5.75
C LYS A 191 0.27 -5.78 -5.53
N THR A 192 0.09 -5.36 -4.28
CA THR A 192 -0.67 -4.18 -3.90
C THR A 192 0.21 -3.17 -3.19
N PRO A 193 -0.03 -1.86 -3.38
CA PRO A 193 0.71 -0.82 -2.69
C PRO A 193 0.58 -0.95 -1.17
N ALA A 194 1.65 -0.62 -0.48
CA ALA A 194 1.67 -0.45 0.96
C ALA A 194 2.27 0.90 1.30
N GLU A 195 1.58 1.66 2.14
CA GLU A 195 1.89 3.04 2.45
C GLU A 195 2.01 3.29 3.94
N TRP A 196 2.94 4.15 4.32
CA TRP A 196 3.18 4.56 5.71
C TRP A 196 3.41 6.06 5.80
N ASP A 197 2.76 6.69 6.76
CA ASP A 197 3.10 8.04 7.16
C ASP A 197 4.44 8.04 7.91
N ILE A 198 5.44 8.69 7.34
CA ILE A 198 6.79 8.75 7.89
C ILE A 198 7.16 10.14 8.38
N THR A 199 6.20 11.07 8.43
CA THR A 199 6.42 12.49 8.73
C THR A 199 7.24 12.70 10.00
N ASP A 200 6.88 12.03 11.08
CA ASP A 200 7.53 12.14 12.40
C ASP A 200 8.84 11.34 12.53
N LYS A 201 9.25 10.65 11.49
CA LYS A 201 10.48 9.88 11.44
C LYS A 201 11.58 10.55 10.63
N LEU A 202 11.22 11.59 9.88
CA LEU A 202 12.15 12.36 9.07
C LEU A 202 13.03 13.25 9.93
N GLU A 203 14.22 13.52 9.43
CA GLU A 203 15.22 14.40 10.01
C GLU A 203 15.61 15.48 8.98
N ASP A 204 16.11 16.61 9.47
CA ASP A 204 16.62 17.66 8.57
C ASP A 204 17.84 17.15 7.79
N GLY A 205 17.82 17.34 6.48
CA GLY A 205 18.93 16.96 5.61
C GLY A 205 18.79 15.55 5.02
N GLU A 206 19.81 14.69 5.22
CA GLU A 206 19.83 13.35 4.66
C GLU A 206 19.09 12.37 5.56
N ASN A 207 18.19 11.61 4.96
CA ASN A 207 17.42 10.54 5.59
C ASN A 207 17.81 9.19 5.00
N MET A 208 17.53 8.12 5.71
CA MET A 208 17.84 6.76 5.28
C MET A 208 16.59 5.86 5.42
N ILE A 209 16.29 5.13 4.36
CA ILE A 209 15.32 4.03 4.36
C ILE A 209 16.05 2.69 4.32
N ALA A 210 15.53 1.72 5.06
CA ALA A 210 15.98 0.33 5.05
C ALA A 210 14.78 -0.61 4.92
N LEU A 211 14.91 -1.63 4.05
CA LEU A 211 13.95 -2.71 3.89
C LEU A 211 14.64 -4.06 4.08
N GLU A 212 13.97 -4.98 4.79
CA GLU A 212 14.36 -6.38 4.90
C GLU A 212 13.29 -7.24 4.25
N VAL A 213 13.61 -7.80 3.08
CA VAL A 213 12.66 -8.50 2.21
C VAL A 213 12.90 -10.00 2.28
N TYR A 214 11.84 -10.75 2.53
CA TYR A 214 11.84 -12.21 2.58
C TYR A 214 11.24 -12.78 1.31
N ARG A 215 11.90 -13.80 0.73
CA ARG A 215 11.45 -14.46 -0.49
C ARG A 215 10.06 -15.07 -0.31
N TRP A 216 9.86 -15.78 0.78
CA TRP A 216 8.61 -16.50 1.08
C TRP A 216 7.99 -16.03 2.38
N SER A 217 6.67 -16.07 2.40
CA SER A 217 5.85 -15.77 3.56
C SER A 217 4.59 -16.62 3.54
N ALA A 218 3.79 -16.53 4.61
CA ALA A 218 2.48 -17.16 4.63
C ALA A 218 1.60 -16.72 3.44
N GLY A 219 1.76 -15.48 2.95
CA GLY A 219 1.09 -14.97 1.75
C GLY A 219 1.46 -15.72 0.47
N SER A 220 2.63 -16.34 0.40
CA SER A 220 3.06 -17.09 -0.78
C SER A 220 2.11 -18.24 -1.14
N TYR A 221 1.37 -18.78 -0.18
CA TYR A 221 0.34 -19.80 -0.44
C TYR A 221 -0.84 -19.26 -1.24
N LEU A 222 -1.14 -17.96 -1.15
CA LEU A 222 -2.24 -17.31 -1.86
C LEU A 222 -1.80 -16.67 -3.17
N GLU A 223 -0.50 -16.43 -3.34
CA GLU A 223 0.07 -15.72 -4.49
C GLU A 223 0.70 -16.67 -5.53
N CYS A 224 0.39 -17.96 -5.42
CA CYS A 224 0.94 -19.00 -6.28
C CYS A 224 0.13 -19.14 -7.57
N GLN A 225 0.44 -18.34 -8.60
CA GLN A 225 -0.11 -18.45 -9.95
C GLN A 225 0.89 -19.13 -10.90
N ASP A 226 0.43 -19.50 -12.09
CA ASP A 226 1.26 -20.05 -13.18
C ASP A 226 2.17 -18.96 -13.76
N MET A 227 3.31 -18.73 -13.10
CA MET A 227 4.29 -17.71 -13.51
C MET A 227 5.66 -17.92 -12.83
N TRP A 228 6.65 -17.17 -13.26
CA TRP A 228 7.94 -17.08 -12.60
C TRP A 228 7.81 -16.61 -11.15
N ARG A 229 8.57 -17.26 -10.27
CA ARG A 229 8.75 -16.90 -8.86
C ARG A 229 10.02 -16.09 -8.72
N LEU A 230 9.84 -14.79 -8.68
CA LEU A 230 10.89 -13.80 -8.54
C LEU A 230 10.64 -12.99 -7.28
N SER A 231 11.68 -12.42 -6.71
CA SER A 231 11.63 -11.76 -5.40
C SER A 231 12.24 -10.36 -5.44
N GLY A 232 12.02 -9.61 -4.38
CA GLY A 232 12.57 -8.27 -4.25
C GLY A 232 11.55 -7.16 -4.48
N ILE A 233 12.05 -5.96 -4.73
CA ILE A 233 11.24 -4.76 -4.95
C ILE A 233 10.95 -4.65 -6.44
N GLU A 234 9.79 -5.15 -6.87
CA GLU A 234 9.48 -5.28 -8.30
C GLU A 234 8.80 -4.07 -8.92
N ARG A 235 8.23 -3.20 -8.10
CA ARG A 235 7.59 -1.95 -8.52
C ARG A 235 8.19 -0.76 -7.81
N ASP A 236 7.70 0.42 -8.14
CA ASP A 236 8.23 1.68 -7.69
C ASP A 236 8.21 1.84 -6.17
N VAL A 237 9.23 2.54 -5.68
CA VAL A 237 9.28 3.07 -4.31
C VAL A 237 9.40 4.57 -4.42
N TYR A 238 8.51 5.29 -3.75
CA TYR A 238 8.51 6.74 -3.79
C TYR A 238 7.96 7.35 -2.50
N LEU A 239 8.19 8.64 -2.36
CA LEU A 239 7.53 9.47 -1.38
C LEU A 239 6.55 10.41 -2.09
N TYR A 240 5.43 10.69 -1.42
CA TYR A 240 4.59 11.81 -1.81
C TYR A 240 4.23 12.66 -0.59
N SER A 241 3.88 13.91 -0.84
CA SER A 241 3.60 14.88 0.23
C SER A 241 2.23 15.51 0.05
N THR A 242 1.44 15.50 1.14
CA THR A 242 0.14 16.16 1.22
C THR A 242 0.15 17.26 2.28
N PRO A 243 -0.81 18.19 2.30
CA PRO A 243 -1.04 19.01 3.48
C PRO A 243 -1.46 18.14 4.68
N HIS A 244 -1.40 18.68 5.90
CA HIS A 244 -1.86 17.93 7.08
C HIS A 244 -3.37 17.62 7.09
N ARG A 245 -4.16 18.44 6.43
CA ARG A 245 -5.54 18.12 6.07
C ARG A 245 -5.57 17.84 4.57
N TYR A 246 -5.98 16.65 4.19
CA TYR A 246 -5.78 16.13 2.85
C TYR A 246 -6.97 15.29 2.37
N ILE A 247 -7.08 15.12 1.05
CA ILE A 247 -8.00 14.18 0.42
C ILE A 247 -7.41 12.78 0.59
N ALA A 248 -8.03 11.96 1.45
CA ALA A 248 -7.53 10.62 1.74
C ALA A 248 -8.02 9.58 0.73
N ASP A 249 -9.24 9.75 0.23
CA ASP A 249 -9.86 8.85 -0.74
C ASP A 249 -10.99 9.55 -1.49
N TYR A 250 -11.31 9.06 -2.69
CA TYR A 250 -12.51 9.47 -3.40
C TYR A 250 -13.07 8.33 -4.24
N LYS A 251 -14.38 8.33 -4.43
CA LYS A 251 -15.10 7.37 -5.26
C LYS A 251 -15.94 8.09 -6.29
N VAL A 252 -15.65 7.83 -7.57
CA VAL A 252 -16.46 8.32 -8.69
C VAL A 252 -17.44 7.25 -9.12
N THR A 253 -18.69 7.62 -9.23
CA THR A 253 -19.71 6.82 -9.92
C THR A 253 -20.00 7.50 -11.26
N SER A 254 -19.75 6.81 -12.37
CA SER A 254 -19.96 7.32 -13.72
C SER A 254 -20.59 6.23 -14.58
N SER A 255 -21.89 6.21 -14.62
CA SER A 255 -22.67 5.26 -15.43
C SER A 255 -23.58 5.99 -16.42
N LEU A 256 -24.23 5.24 -17.29
CA LEU A 256 -25.26 5.77 -18.18
C LEU A 256 -26.63 5.34 -17.70
N GLU A 257 -27.62 6.21 -17.97
CA GLU A 257 -29.02 5.89 -17.77
C GLU A 257 -29.43 4.67 -18.65
N LYS A 258 -29.85 3.57 -18.01
CA LYS A 258 -30.12 2.31 -18.70
C LYS A 258 -31.27 2.34 -19.71
N THR A 259 -32.12 3.36 -19.61
CA THR A 259 -33.26 3.53 -20.54
C THR A 259 -32.83 4.05 -21.89
N ASN A 260 -31.70 4.77 -21.99
CA ASN A 260 -31.28 5.39 -23.23
C ASN A 260 -29.79 5.26 -23.56
N TYR A 261 -28.93 4.90 -22.57
CA TYR A 261 -27.46 4.84 -22.66
C TYR A 261 -26.81 6.11 -23.24
N LYS A 262 -27.42 7.26 -22.99
CA LYS A 262 -26.98 8.57 -23.47
C LYS A 262 -26.75 9.57 -22.36
N ASP A 263 -27.60 9.55 -21.34
CA ASP A 263 -27.46 10.46 -20.21
C ASP A 263 -26.55 9.85 -19.14
N GLY A 264 -25.58 10.63 -18.71
CA GLY A 264 -24.64 10.24 -17.66
C GLY A 264 -25.27 10.35 -16.27
N LEU A 265 -24.99 9.37 -15.42
CA LEU A 265 -25.27 9.41 -14.00
C LEU A 265 -23.95 9.60 -13.29
N PHE A 266 -23.73 10.77 -12.71
CA PHE A 266 -22.50 11.14 -12.03
C PHE A 266 -22.72 11.23 -10.51
N GLY A 267 -21.84 10.61 -9.74
CA GLY A 267 -21.77 10.71 -8.29
C GLY A 267 -20.33 10.77 -7.82
N LEU A 268 -20.10 11.44 -6.70
CA LEU A 268 -18.78 11.63 -6.13
C LEU A 268 -18.86 11.60 -4.61
N ASP A 269 -18.10 10.69 -4.02
CA ASP A 269 -17.85 10.65 -2.58
C ASP A 269 -16.38 11.00 -2.33
N VAL A 270 -16.09 11.76 -1.28
CA VAL A 270 -14.72 12.19 -0.92
C VAL A 270 -14.52 11.99 0.57
N THR A 271 -13.40 11.38 0.95
CA THR A 271 -12.95 11.30 2.34
C THR A 271 -11.80 12.28 2.56
N ILE A 272 -11.95 13.17 3.52
CA ILE A 272 -10.93 14.14 3.94
C ILE A 272 -10.46 13.77 5.32
N GLU A 273 -9.15 13.62 5.49
CA GLU A 273 -8.52 13.30 6.77
C GLU A 273 -7.59 14.41 7.24
N GLY A 274 -7.15 14.28 8.49
CA GLY A 274 -6.25 15.22 9.15
C GLY A 274 -6.97 16.30 9.95
N ALA A 275 -6.34 16.68 11.07
CA ALA A 275 -6.87 17.70 11.97
C ALA A 275 -6.86 19.09 11.32
N SER A 276 -7.96 19.83 11.46
CA SER A 276 -7.99 21.25 11.21
C SER A 276 -8.94 21.92 12.19
N GLN A 277 -8.53 23.03 12.75
CA GLN A 277 -9.41 23.86 13.60
C GLN A 277 -10.24 24.85 12.76
N ASN A 278 -9.87 25.03 11.49
CA ASN A 278 -10.51 25.97 10.60
C ASN A 278 -11.51 25.28 9.67
N ALA A 279 -12.56 26.01 9.27
CA ALA A 279 -13.44 25.57 8.21
C ALA A 279 -12.64 25.35 6.92
N SER A 280 -13.13 24.51 6.06
CA SER A 280 -12.56 24.25 4.74
C SER A 280 -13.71 23.94 3.78
N SER A 281 -13.42 23.85 2.50
CA SER A 281 -14.38 23.35 1.51
C SER A 281 -13.69 22.38 0.57
N ILE A 282 -14.48 21.50 -0.02
CA ILE A 282 -14.08 20.63 -1.12
C ILE A 282 -14.89 20.98 -2.36
N ALA A 283 -14.21 21.28 -3.44
CA ALA A 283 -14.81 21.54 -4.73
C ALA A 283 -14.45 20.45 -5.72
N TYR A 284 -15.39 20.15 -6.63
CA TYR A 284 -15.06 19.41 -7.83
C TYR A 284 -15.43 20.19 -9.08
N THR A 285 -14.69 19.94 -10.17
CA THR A 285 -15.01 20.37 -11.52
C THR A 285 -14.84 19.18 -12.45
N LEU A 286 -15.87 18.87 -13.23
CA LEU A 286 -15.84 17.86 -14.28
C LEU A 286 -15.86 18.56 -15.64
N LYS A 287 -14.82 18.33 -16.46
CA LYS A 287 -14.69 18.91 -17.82
C LYS A 287 -14.76 17.82 -18.87
N ASP A 288 -15.31 18.16 -20.03
CA ASP A 288 -15.25 17.32 -21.23
C ASP A 288 -13.88 17.40 -21.94
N ALA A 289 -13.75 16.68 -23.06
CA ALA A 289 -12.51 16.64 -23.84
C ALA A 289 -12.13 18.00 -24.44
N GLU A 290 -13.10 18.89 -24.67
CA GLU A 290 -12.89 20.25 -25.15
C GLU A 290 -12.60 21.26 -24.01
N GLY A 291 -12.49 20.79 -22.77
CA GLY A 291 -12.21 21.62 -21.61
C GLY A 291 -13.41 22.41 -21.07
N ARG A 292 -14.63 22.15 -21.59
CA ARG A 292 -15.86 22.80 -21.10
C ARG A 292 -16.31 22.15 -19.78
N THR A 293 -16.69 22.97 -18.82
CA THR A 293 -17.23 22.49 -17.54
C THR A 293 -18.63 21.93 -17.75
N VAL A 294 -18.81 20.63 -17.47
CA VAL A 294 -20.11 19.95 -17.58
C VAL A 294 -20.81 19.81 -16.23
N SER A 295 -20.03 19.83 -15.15
CA SER A 295 -20.54 19.85 -13.78
C SER A 295 -19.50 20.43 -12.83
N ALA A 296 -19.94 21.20 -11.83
CA ALA A 296 -19.11 21.69 -10.74
C ALA A 296 -19.95 21.92 -9.50
N GLU A 297 -19.35 21.73 -8.34
CA GLU A 297 -19.98 22.01 -7.04
C GLU A 297 -18.92 22.17 -5.97
N GLU A 298 -19.23 22.95 -4.94
CA GLU A 298 -18.39 23.13 -3.75
C GLU A 298 -19.21 22.93 -2.49
N ILE A 299 -18.71 22.12 -1.55
CA ILE A 299 -19.38 21.80 -0.30
C ILE A 299 -18.45 22.19 0.88
N PRO A 300 -18.97 22.89 1.90
CA PRO A 300 -18.23 23.16 3.12
C PRO A 300 -17.89 21.87 3.87
N VAL A 301 -16.64 21.76 4.33
CA VAL A 301 -16.17 20.66 5.16
C VAL A 301 -16.21 21.10 6.61
N LYS A 302 -16.99 20.41 7.43
CA LYS A 302 -17.08 20.69 8.86
C LYS A 302 -15.77 20.38 9.55
N SER A 303 -15.32 21.27 10.44
CA SER A 303 -14.04 21.18 11.14
C SER A 303 -14.01 20.16 12.29
N ARG A 304 -14.96 19.24 12.39
CA ARG A 304 -15.06 18.30 13.53
C ARG A 304 -14.51 16.92 13.15
N GLY A 305 -13.55 16.44 13.97
CA GLY A 305 -12.98 15.09 13.86
C GLY A 305 -11.76 15.01 12.95
N LEU A 306 -11.11 13.85 12.96
CA LEU A 306 -9.92 13.56 12.13
C LEU A 306 -10.28 13.09 10.72
N SER A 307 -11.52 12.64 10.50
CA SER A 307 -12.01 12.16 9.21
C SER A 307 -13.40 12.74 8.91
N ASN A 308 -13.62 13.14 7.66
CA ASN A 308 -14.89 13.67 7.16
C ASN A 308 -15.22 12.99 5.84
N PHE A 309 -16.36 12.32 5.80
CA PHE A 309 -16.93 11.78 4.58
C PHE A 309 -17.94 12.77 3.99
N ILE A 310 -17.77 13.08 2.70
CA ILE A 310 -18.60 14.05 1.96
C ILE A 310 -19.13 13.35 0.72
N SER A 311 -20.43 13.33 0.57
CA SER A 311 -21.10 12.84 -0.62
C SER A 311 -21.72 14.03 -1.38
N PHE A 312 -21.29 14.24 -2.61
CA PHE A 312 -21.92 15.21 -3.50
C PHE A 312 -23.22 14.64 -4.04
N PRO A 313 -24.28 15.46 -4.16
CA PRO A 313 -25.55 15.01 -4.72
C PRO A 313 -25.36 14.43 -6.12
N GLY A 314 -25.94 13.27 -6.36
CA GLY A 314 -25.89 12.61 -7.68
C GLY A 314 -26.52 13.49 -8.76
N LYS A 315 -25.91 13.56 -9.92
CA LYS A 315 -26.34 14.38 -11.05
C LYS A 315 -26.61 13.56 -12.30
N ARG A 316 -27.68 13.89 -13.00
CA ARG A 316 -27.93 13.43 -14.36
C ARG A 316 -27.38 14.47 -15.33
N LEU A 317 -26.48 14.04 -16.19
CA LEU A 317 -25.80 14.87 -17.20
C LEU A 317 -26.35 14.48 -18.57
N PRO A 318 -27.08 15.37 -19.27
CA PRO A 318 -27.71 15.01 -20.54
C PRO A 318 -26.67 14.82 -21.65
N ALA A 319 -26.89 13.81 -22.50
CA ALA A 319 -26.16 13.57 -23.75
C ALA A 319 -24.62 13.56 -23.58
N VAL A 320 -24.11 12.81 -22.58
CA VAL A 320 -22.67 12.66 -22.40
C VAL A 320 -22.03 11.86 -23.53
N GLN A 321 -20.77 12.09 -23.82
CA GLN A 321 -19.94 11.25 -24.68
C GLN A 321 -19.66 9.94 -23.96
N ALA A 322 -20.38 8.87 -24.32
CA ALA A 322 -20.21 7.56 -23.67
C ALA A 322 -18.83 6.97 -24.00
N TRP A 323 -18.26 6.28 -23.03
CA TRP A 323 -17.03 5.51 -23.21
C TRP A 323 -17.35 4.11 -23.75
N SER A 324 -16.66 3.69 -24.78
CA SER A 324 -16.56 2.29 -25.21
C SER A 324 -15.12 1.99 -25.63
N ALA A 325 -14.80 0.72 -25.90
CA ALA A 325 -13.45 0.34 -26.36
C ALA A 325 -13.12 0.99 -27.73
N GLU A 326 -14.14 1.17 -28.59
CA GLU A 326 -14.01 1.80 -29.90
C GLU A 326 -13.99 3.34 -29.82
N HIS A 327 -14.65 3.89 -28.81
CA HIS A 327 -14.75 5.32 -28.55
C HIS A 327 -14.45 5.62 -27.09
N PRO A 328 -13.15 5.67 -26.70
CA PRO A 328 -12.74 5.82 -25.32
C PRO A 328 -12.83 7.27 -24.83
N ASN A 329 -14.04 7.86 -24.92
CA ASN A 329 -14.30 9.23 -24.51
C ASN A 329 -14.11 9.40 -23.02
N LEU A 330 -13.28 10.35 -22.59
CA LEU A 330 -12.96 10.62 -21.21
C LEU A 330 -13.19 12.09 -20.87
N TYR A 331 -13.68 12.27 -19.66
CA TYR A 331 -13.80 13.54 -18.95
C TYR A 331 -12.63 13.68 -17.99
N THR A 332 -12.32 14.88 -17.55
CA THR A 332 -11.35 15.12 -16.49
C THR A 332 -12.06 15.65 -15.24
N LEU A 333 -11.92 14.93 -14.16
CA LEU A 333 -12.38 15.34 -12.83
C LEU A 333 -11.23 16.01 -12.09
N PHE A 334 -11.49 17.20 -11.54
CA PHE A 334 -10.60 17.91 -10.60
C PHE A 334 -11.25 17.96 -9.24
N LEU A 335 -10.43 17.76 -8.20
CA LEU A 335 -10.79 17.96 -6.81
C LEU A 335 -9.87 19.01 -6.21
N GLU A 336 -10.43 20.00 -5.54
CA GLU A 336 -9.70 21.08 -4.89
C GLU A 336 -10.13 21.20 -3.44
N LEU A 337 -9.19 20.91 -2.54
CA LEU A 337 -9.40 21.16 -1.11
C LEU A 337 -8.95 22.60 -0.81
N LYS A 338 -9.82 23.38 -0.16
CA LYS A 338 -9.58 24.79 0.15
C LYS A 338 -9.60 25.02 1.66
N ASP A 339 -8.77 25.93 2.12
CA ASP A 339 -8.78 26.41 3.51
C ASP A 339 -9.91 27.43 3.78
N ALA A 340 -9.99 27.91 5.03
CA ALA A 340 -11.00 28.89 5.44
C ALA A 340 -10.94 30.23 4.70
N THR A 341 -9.83 30.53 4.06
CA THR A 341 -9.65 31.77 3.27
C THR A 341 -10.05 31.59 1.81
N GLY A 342 -10.40 30.36 1.41
CA GLY A 342 -10.67 29.99 0.03
C GLY A 342 -9.42 29.66 -0.79
N LYS A 343 -8.23 29.63 -0.14
CA LYS A 343 -7.00 29.24 -0.81
C LYS A 343 -6.98 27.73 -1.02
N VAL A 344 -6.70 27.31 -2.25
CA VAL A 344 -6.49 25.89 -2.59
C VAL A 344 -5.22 25.39 -1.88
N THR A 345 -5.36 24.31 -1.10
CA THR A 345 -4.28 23.66 -0.37
C THR A 345 -3.84 22.34 -0.99
N GLU A 346 -4.74 21.69 -1.72
CA GLU A 346 -4.48 20.43 -2.42
C GLU A 346 -5.31 20.35 -3.69
N VAL A 347 -4.71 19.82 -4.75
CA VAL A 347 -5.36 19.51 -6.01
C VAL A 347 -5.09 18.05 -6.37
N THR A 348 -6.12 17.32 -6.76
CA THR A 348 -6.00 15.98 -7.33
C THR A 348 -7.08 15.77 -8.39
N GLY A 349 -7.05 14.65 -9.08
CA GLY A 349 -8.09 14.33 -10.05
C GLY A 349 -7.80 13.08 -10.86
N CYS A 350 -8.72 12.74 -11.74
CA CYS A 350 -8.60 11.57 -12.60
C CYS A 350 -9.38 11.71 -13.91
N ARG A 351 -9.15 10.77 -14.82
CA ARG A 351 -9.98 10.61 -16.01
C ARG A 351 -11.22 9.80 -15.68
N VAL A 352 -12.37 10.22 -16.22
CA VAL A 352 -13.69 9.62 -15.96
C VAL A 352 -14.36 9.25 -17.26
N GLY A 353 -14.75 7.99 -17.42
CA GLY A 353 -15.54 7.53 -18.57
C GLY A 353 -16.96 7.15 -18.15
N PHE A 354 -17.96 7.65 -18.85
CA PHE A 354 -19.36 7.26 -18.62
C PHE A 354 -19.67 5.96 -19.36
N ARG A 355 -19.85 4.88 -18.62
CA ARG A 355 -20.22 3.57 -19.17
C ARG A 355 -21.10 2.79 -18.20
N THR A 356 -21.92 1.91 -18.74
CA THR A 356 -22.66 0.91 -17.97
C THR A 356 -22.21 -0.48 -18.39
N SER A 357 -21.72 -1.26 -17.42
CA SER A 357 -21.40 -2.68 -17.59
C SER A 357 -22.50 -3.49 -16.92
N GLU A 358 -23.10 -4.44 -17.63
CA GLU A 358 -24.22 -5.23 -17.10
C GLU A 358 -24.32 -6.60 -17.76
N ILE A 359 -24.97 -7.53 -17.09
CA ILE A 359 -25.45 -8.78 -17.72
C ILE A 359 -26.88 -8.53 -18.18
N LYS A 360 -27.13 -8.65 -19.47
CA LYS A 360 -28.44 -8.50 -20.09
C LYS A 360 -28.72 -9.68 -21.02
N ASP A 361 -29.84 -10.34 -20.82
CA ASP A 361 -30.24 -11.54 -21.57
C ASP A 361 -29.14 -12.63 -21.60
N GLY A 362 -28.48 -12.85 -20.45
CA GLY A 362 -27.40 -13.81 -20.28
C GLY A 362 -26.08 -13.45 -20.98
N ARG A 363 -25.93 -12.22 -21.51
CA ARG A 363 -24.72 -11.72 -22.16
C ARG A 363 -24.10 -10.54 -21.41
N PHE A 364 -22.77 -10.49 -21.41
CA PHE A 364 -22.07 -9.32 -20.90
C PHE A 364 -22.18 -8.17 -21.91
N CYS A 365 -22.67 -7.03 -21.43
CA CYS A 365 -22.93 -5.86 -22.26
C CYS A 365 -22.18 -4.63 -21.73
N ILE A 366 -21.70 -3.82 -22.65
CA ILE A 366 -21.25 -2.45 -22.39
C ILE A 366 -22.22 -1.50 -23.11
N ASN A 367 -22.82 -0.58 -22.35
CA ASN A 367 -23.83 0.38 -22.83
C ASN A 367 -25.00 -0.31 -23.58
N GLY A 368 -25.44 -1.46 -23.06
CA GLY A 368 -26.50 -2.27 -23.64
C GLY A 368 -26.12 -3.09 -24.88
N VAL A 369 -24.89 -2.99 -25.37
CA VAL A 369 -24.37 -3.75 -26.52
C VAL A 369 -23.59 -4.96 -26.02
N PRO A 370 -23.95 -6.20 -26.44
CA PRO A 370 -23.20 -7.40 -26.08
C PRO A 370 -21.77 -7.34 -26.61
N ILE A 371 -20.82 -7.76 -25.77
CA ILE A 371 -19.42 -7.88 -26.16
C ILE A 371 -18.96 -9.33 -26.05
N LEU A 372 -17.93 -9.68 -26.83
CA LEU A 372 -17.18 -10.93 -26.70
C LEU A 372 -15.95 -10.65 -25.81
N VAL A 373 -15.68 -11.58 -24.90
CA VAL A 373 -14.51 -11.55 -24.01
C VAL A 373 -13.53 -12.63 -24.45
#